data_1236b42be523658a4f6f06a251d14052
#
_entry.id   1236b42be523658a4f6f06a251d14052
#
_cell.length_a   1.000
_cell.length_b   1.000
_cell.length_c   1.000
_cell.angle_alpha   90.00
_cell.angle_beta   90.00
_cell.angle_gamma   90.00
#
_symmetry.space_group_name_H-M   'P 1'
#
loop_
_entity.id
_entity.type
_entity.pdbx_description
1 polymer ?
#
loop_
_entity_poly.entity_id
_entity_poly.type
_entity_poly.pdbx_seq_one_letter_code
_entity_poly.pdbx_strand_id
1 'polypeptide(L)'
;MSFLKEIQRRRTFGIISHPDAGKTTLTEKLLLFGGAIQEAGAVKSNKIKKGATSDFMEIERQRGISVATSVLAFEYNGIKINILDTPGHKDFAEDTFRTLTAVDSVIVVIDVAKGVEEQTEKLVEVCRMRNIPMIVFINKMDREGKDAFDLLDEVEQKLGLKVTPLSFPIGMGYDFKGIYNLWEKNVNLFSGDSRKDIEETVEISDLSSPELDKLVGQEAADTLREEIELVEGIYPSFNKEDYLNGQQQPVFFGSALNNFGVRELLDCFVEIAPKPRPKQSEERLVKPDENKFSGFVFKIHANMDPNHRNRLAFIKIVSGEFKRNTPYLHVRHNKKVKFSSPNAFFAEKKEIVDISYPGDIVGLQDTGTFKIGDTLTEGEVLNYKGVPSFSPEHFRYINNADPLKSKQLFKGIDQLMDEGVAQLFTLELNGRKVIGTVGALQYEVIQYRLEHEYGAKCTYENLNVHKACWVDPKNSKSAEYKEFVRVKQRFLAKDKQNQLVFLADSAFSLQMTQQKYPNIKLHFTSEFE
;
A
#
# COMPACT_ATOMS: atom_id res chain seq x y z
N MET A 1 15.16 25.64 -8.70
CA MET A 1 14.21 25.24 -9.78
C MET A 1 12.88 25.95 -9.57
N SER A 2 12.05 26.12 -10.61
CA SER A 2 10.70 26.70 -10.38
C SER A 2 9.80 25.67 -9.69
N PHE A 3 8.83 26.14 -8.91
CA PHE A 3 7.83 25.31 -8.22
C PHE A 3 7.18 24.24 -9.14
N LEU A 4 6.76 24.66 -10.34
CA LEU A 4 6.18 23.75 -11.32
C LEU A 4 7.14 22.64 -11.80
N LYS A 5 8.45 22.96 -11.96
CA LYS A 5 9.45 21.95 -12.32
C LYS A 5 9.63 20.91 -11.21
N GLU A 6 9.56 21.36 -9.95
CA GLU A 6 9.63 20.43 -8.82
C GLU A 6 8.44 19.47 -8.77
N ILE A 7 7.21 19.93 -9.05
CA ILE A 7 6.04 19.06 -9.16
C ILE A 7 6.21 18.05 -10.30
N GLN A 8 6.70 18.51 -11.46
CA GLN A 8 6.88 17.65 -12.64
C GLN A 8 7.88 16.51 -12.44
N ARG A 9 8.87 16.69 -11.56
CA ARG A 9 9.89 15.69 -11.23
C ARG A 9 9.42 14.60 -10.28
N ARG A 10 8.22 14.66 -9.71
CA ARG A 10 7.79 13.73 -8.66
C ARG A 10 6.89 12.64 -9.18
N ARG A 11 7.14 11.42 -8.70
CA ARG A 11 6.29 10.25 -8.90
C ARG A 11 6.09 9.59 -7.55
N THR A 12 4.87 9.18 -7.26
CA THR A 12 4.56 8.42 -6.04
C THR A 12 3.75 7.20 -6.40
N PHE A 13 4.28 6.04 -6.12
CA PHE A 13 3.57 4.80 -6.41
C PHE A 13 3.57 3.82 -5.23
N GLY A 14 2.57 2.97 -5.20
CA GLY A 14 2.49 1.82 -4.32
C GLY A 14 2.84 0.54 -5.05
N ILE A 15 3.38 -0.44 -4.33
CA ILE A 15 3.54 -1.78 -4.86
C ILE A 15 2.56 -2.69 -4.13
N ILE A 16 1.72 -3.39 -4.88
CA ILE A 16 0.73 -4.32 -4.35
C ILE A 16 0.91 -5.71 -4.95
N SER A 17 0.62 -6.73 -4.18
CA SER A 17 0.70 -8.12 -4.61
C SER A 17 0.06 -9.05 -3.60
N HIS A 18 -0.17 -10.30 -4.00
CA HIS A 18 -0.31 -11.41 -3.07
C HIS A 18 1.01 -11.68 -2.31
N PRO A 19 0.98 -12.26 -1.09
CA PRO A 19 2.17 -12.70 -0.40
C PRO A 19 3.06 -13.60 -1.26
N ASP A 20 4.37 -13.44 -1.11
CA ASP A 20 5.40 -14.21 -1.83
C ASP A 20 5.49 -13.97 -3.36
N ALA A 21 4.72 -13.07 -3.95
CA ALA A 21 4.84 -12.73 -5.38
C ALA A 21 6.17 -12.04 -5.75
N GLY A 22 6.94 -11.61 -4.74
CA GLY A 22 8.25 -10.98 -4.92
C GLY A 22 8.25 -9.46 -4.83
N LYS A 23 7.21 -8.88 -4.20
CA LYS A 23 7.06 -7.45 -4.01
C LYS A 23 8.28 -6.80 -3.35
N THR A 24 8.67 -7.27 -2.17
CA THR A 24 9.83 -6.75 -1.42
C THR A 24 11.14 -6.88 -2.23
N THR A 25 11.29 -7.99 -2.97
CA THR A 25 12.44 -8.17 -3.88
C THR A 25 12.43 -7.12 -4.99
N LEU A 26 11.27 -6.85 -5.60
CA LEU A 26 11.15 -5.81 -6.62
C LEU A 26 11.47 -4.42 -6.04
N THR A 27 10.96 -4.09 -4.86
CA THR A 27 11.26 -2.83 -4.15
C THR A 27 12.77 -2.65 -3.95
N GLU A 28 13.46 -3.67 -3.43
CA GLU A 28 14.92 -3.65 -3.23
C GLU A 28 15.68 -3.45 -4.54
N LYS A 29 15.22 -4.06 -5.62
CA LYS A 29 15.87 -3.91 -6.94
C LYS A 29 15.64 -2.53 -7.55
N LEU A 30 14.45 -1.96 -7.41
CA LEU A 30 14.18 -0.57 -7.82
C LEU A 30 15.08 0.42 -7.06
N LEU A 31 15.29 0.21 -5.76
CA LEU A 31 16.22 1.02 -4.95
C LEU A 31 17.68 0.85 -5.39
N LEU A 32 18.06 -0.38 -5.76
CA LEU A 32 19.41 -0.68 -6.26
C LEU A 32 19.68 0.02 -7.61
N PHE A 33 18.78 -0.11 -8.57
CA PHE A 33 18.89 0.57 -9.87
C PHE A 33 18.83 2.09 -9.73
N GLY A 34 18.06 2.60 -8.78
CA GLY A 34 18.06 4.02 -8.42
C GLY A 34 19.31 4.50 -7.68
N GLY A 35 20.29 3.60 -7.40
CA GLY A 35 21.51 3.95 -6.68
C GLY A 35 21.29 4.33 -5.20
N ALA A 36 20.12 4.06 -4.65
CA ALA A 36 19.77 4.39 -3.28
C ALA A 36 20.37 3.40 -2.26
N ILE A 37 20.62 2.17 -2.67
CA ILE A 37 21.30 1.13 -1.91
C ILE A 37 22.44 0.52 -2.73
N GLN A 38 23.48 -0.01 -2.08
CA GLN A 38 24.61 -0.63 -2.74
C GLN A 38 24.39 -2.12 -3.00
N GLU A 39 23.62 -2.79 -2.15
CA GLU A 39 23.28 -4.20 -2.24
C GLU A 39 21.81 -4.41 -1.87
N ALA A 40 21.09 -5.19 -2.67
CA ALA A 40 19.72 -5.55 -2.36
C ALA A 40 19.64 -6.62 -1.26
N GLY A 41 18.77 -6.43 -0.29
CA GLY A 41 18.44 -7.44 0.72
C GLY A 41 17.48 -8.51 0.20
N ALA A 42 17.32 -9.63 0.91
CA ALA A 42 16.36 -10.68 0.56
C ALA A 42 15.62 -11.20 1.79
N VAL A 43 14.32 -11.45 1.62
CA VAL A 43 13.41 -11.86 2.71
C VAL A 43 13.63 -13.31 3.16
N LYS A 44 14.07 -14.22 2.29
CA LYS A 44 14.11 -15.69 2.56
C LYS A 44 15.38 -16.40 2.14
N SER A 45 16.53 -15.75 2.15
CA SER A 45 17.78 -16.45 1.82
C SER A 45 18.66 -16.65 3.04
N ASN A 46 18.84 -17.91 3.47
CA ASN A 46 19.84 -18.29 4.49
C ASN A 46 21.29 -17.95 4.10
N LYS A 47 21.53 -17.45 2.89
CA LYS A 47 22.85 -17.10 2.35
C LYS A 47 23.12 -15.58 2.37
N ILE A 48 22.10 -14.73 2.55
CA ILE A 48 22.25 -13.29 2.56
C ILE A 48 22.12 -12.80 4.01
N LYS A 49 23.17 -12.19 4.54
CA LYS A 49 23.25 -11.70 5.93
C LYS A 49 22.49 -10.38 6.17
N LYS A 50 22.02 -9.70 5.09
CA LYS A 50 21.34 -8.40 5.18
C LYS A 50 19.83 -8.59 4.94
N GLY A 51 18.99 -8.16 5.89
CA GLY A 51 17.54 -8.11 5.73
C GLY A 51 17.12 -7.06 4.70
N ALA A 52 15.88 -7.13 4.20
CA ALA A 52 15.35 -6.15 3.26
C ALA A 52 15.26 -4.75 3.91
N THR A 53 15.58 -3.71 3.14
CA THR A 53 15.51 -2.30 3.57
C THR A 53 14.09 -1.88 3.93
N SER A 54 13.09 -2.47 3.27
CA SER A 54 11.67 -2.25 3.52
C SER A 54 11.18 -2.86 4.82
N ASP A 55 11.81 -3.94 5.33
CA ASP A 55 11.40 -4.64 6.54
C ASP A 55 12.15 -4.06 7.76
N PHE A 56 11.64 -3.00 8.34
CA PHE A 56 12.32 -2.27 9.42
C PHE A 56 11.95 -2.78 10.82
N MET A 57 10.83 -3.50 10.99
CA MET A 57 10.45 -4.09 12.27
C MET A 57 11.13 -5.43 12.52
N GLU A 58 11.52 -5.70 13.77
CA GLU A 58 12.12 -6.98 14.15
C GLU A 58 11.18 -8.16 13.89
N ILE A 59 9.88 -7.98 14.11
CA ILE A 59 8.87 -9.03 13.85
C ILE A 59 8.74 -9.34 12.36
N GLU A 60 8.92 -8.35 11.46
CA GLU A 60 8.93 -8.54 10.01
C GLU A 60 10.11 -9.42 9.60
N ARG A 61 11.31 -9.12 10.14
CA ARG A 61 12.53 -9.88 9.88
C ARG A 61 12.45 -11.32 10.40
N GLN A 62 11.91 -11.51 11.60
CA GLN A 62 11.74 -12.84 12.21
C GLN A 62 10.72 -13.70 11.44
N ARG A 63 9.63 -13.11 10.95
CA ARG A 63 8.56 -13.81 10.25
C ARG A 63 8.77 -13.88 8.73
N GLY A 64 9.63 -13.02 8.17
CA GLY A 64 9.85 -12.88 6.74
C GLY A 64 8.62 -12.39 5.97
N ILE A 65 7.80 -11.54 6.61
CA ILE A 65 6.61 -10.92 6.03
C ILE A 65 6.56 -9.44 6.42
N SER A 66 6.21 -8.57 5.48
CA SER A 66 5.98 -7.16 5.77
C SER A 66 4.63 -6.98 6.48
N VAL A 67 4.64 -6.26 7.60
CA VAL A 67 3.49 -6.02 8.48
C VAL A 67 2.94 -4.61 8.28
N ALA A 68 3.81 -3.67 7.96
CA ALA A 68 3.47 -2.27 7.77
C ALA A 68 4.05 -1.73 6.47
N THR A 69 3.39 -0.73 5.88
CA THR A 69 3.92 -0.03 4.70
C THR A 69 5.21 0.68 5.01
N SER A 70 6.22 0.48 4.18
CA SER A 70 7.47 1.25 4.19
C SER A 70 7.39 2.42 3.22
N VAL A 71 7.92 3.57 3.63
CA VAL A 71 8.05 4.78 2.79
C VAL A 71 9.51 4.93 2.41
N LEU A 72 9.79 4.86 1.12
CA LEU A 72 11.14 4.90 0.57
C LEU A 72 11.19 5.92 -0.56
N ALA A 73 12.33 6.58 -0.76
CA ALA A 73 12.51 7.50 -1.88
C ALA A 73 13.90 7.38 -2.49
N PHE A 74 14.00 7.69 -3.77
CA PHE A 74 15.26 7.77 -4.51
C PHE A 74 15.10 8.71 -5.71
N GLU A 75 16.21 9.04 -6.35
CA GLU A 75 16.21 9.79 -7.62
C GLU A 75 16.70 8.89 -8.76
N TYR A 76 16.00 8.93 -9.88
CA TYR A 76 16.34 8.22 -11.09
C TYR A 76 16.05 9.07 -12.33
N ASN A 77 17.04 9.22 -13.22
CA ASN A 77 16.92 10.07 -14.43
C ASN A 77 16.35 11.47 -14.15
N GLY A 78 16.75 12.10 -13.03
CA GLY A 78 16.28 13.42 -12.62
C GLY A 78 14.84 13.46 -12.08
N ILE A 79 14.19 12.31 -11.94
CA ILE A 79 12.87 12.15 -11.34
C ILE A 79 13.03 11.69 -9.89
N LYS A 80 12.34 12.35 -8.96
CA LYS A 80 12.24 11.92 -7.57
C LYS A 80 11.08 10.96 -7.42
N ILE A 81 11.36 9.75 -7.01
CA ILE A 81 10.41 8.66 -6.89
C ILE A 81 10.18 8.36 -5.41
N ASN A 82 8.92 8.32 -5.00
CA ASN A 82 8.48 7.86 -3.69
C ASN A 82 7.80 6.50 -3.85
N ILE A 83 8.33 5.47 -3.19
CA ILE A 83 7.76 4.13 -3.14
C ILE A 83 7.02 3.95 -1.81
N LEU A 84 5.82 3.42 -1.88
CA LEU A 84 5.06 2.92 -0.74
C LEU A 84 4.98 1.39 -0.87
N ASP A 85 5.91 0.70 -0.21
CA ASP A 85 5.93 -0.77 -0.19
C ASP A 85 4.92 -1.28 0.82
N THR A 86 3.80 -1.81 0.33
CA THR A 86 2.66 -2.21 1.16
C THR A 86 2.81 -3.65 1.68
N PRO A 87 2.20 -4.03 2.82
CA PRO A 87 2.15 -5.43 3.21
C PRO A 87 1.34 -6.25 2.20
N GLY A 88 1.86 -7.44 1.83
CA GLY A 88 1.17 -8.36 0.91
C GLY A 88 0.12 -9.23 1.60
N HIS A 89 0.22 -9.45 2.92
CA HIS A 89 -0.64 -10.36 3.65
C HIS A 89 -2.02 -9.75 3.89
N LYS A 90 -3.09 -10.54 3.66
CA LYS A 90 -4.49 -10.10 3.80
C LYS A 90 -4.83 -9.50 5.17
N ASP A 91 -4.19 -9.99 6.23
CA ASP A 91 -4.41 -9.51 7.60
C ASP A 91 -4.04 -8.01 7.77
N PHE A 92 -3.20 -7.47 6.87
CA PHE A 92 -2.77 -6.07 6.88
C PHE A 92 -3.36 -5.25 5.73
N ALA A 93 -4.43 -5.73 5.09
CA ALA A 93 -5.05 -5.07 3.94
C ALA A 93 -5.51 -3.63 4.25
N GLU A 94 -5.96 -3.34 5.48
CA GLU A 94 -6.36 -1.97 5.87
C GLU A 94 -5.20 -0.97 5.77
N ASP A 95 -3.96 -1.36 6.13
CA ASP A 95 -2.78 -0.49 5.96
C ASP A 95 -2.52 -0.23 4.48
N THR A 96 -2.67 -1.27 3.64
CA THR A 96 -2.58 -1.14 2.19
C THR A 96 -3.64 -0.19 1.64
N PHE A 97 -4.91 -0.33 2.03
CA PHE A 97 -5.98 0.55 1.55
C PHE A 97 -5.74 2.02 1.92
N ARG A 98 -5.26 2.28 3.13
CA ARG A 98 -4.88 3.65 3.56
C ARG A 98 -3.72 4.18 2.74
N THR A 99 -2.71 3.37 2.52
CA THR A 99 -1.54 3.72 1.70
C THR A 99 -1.92 4.07 0.27
N LEU A 100 -2.87 3.34 -0.33
CA LEU A 100 -3.39 3.63 -1.67
C LEU A 100 -4.08 5.02 -1.77
N THR A 101 -4.42 5.66 -0.65
CA THR A 101 -4.89 7.06 -0.69
C THR A 101 -3.79 8.05 -1.00
N ALA A 102 -2.54 7.71 -0.73
CA ALA A 102 -1.39 8.60 -0.85
C ALA A 102 -0.59 8.41 -2.16
N VAL A 103 -0.91 7.38 -2.96
CA VAL A 103 -0.22 7.11 -4.22
C VAL A 103 -0.90 7.77 -5.41
N ASP A 104 -0.13 8.01 -6.45
CA ASP A 104 -0.60 8.54 -7.73
C ASP A 104 -0.71 7.44 -8.79
N SER A 105 0.01 6.31 -8.62
CA SER A 105 -0.06 5.09 -9.44
C SER A 105 0.32 3.85 -8.63
N VAL A 106 0.17 2.65 -9.21
CA VAL A 106 0.46 1.38 -8.55
C VAL A 106 1.18 0.43 -9.50
N ILE A 107 2.14 -0.35 -8.96
CA ILE A 107 2.69 -1.53 -9.62
C ILE A 107 2.07 -2.76 -8.98
N VAL A 108 1.43 -3.59 -9.79
CA VAL A 108 0.80 -4.87 -9.40
C VAL A 108 1.77 -6.00 -9.73
N VAL A 109 2.25 -6.72 -8.73
CA VAL A 109 3.20 -7.83 -8.93
C VAL A 109 2.44 -9.16 -8.90
N ILE A 110 2.61 -9.95 -9.96
CA ILE A 110 1.99 -11.27 -10.15
C ILE A 110 3.08 -12.33 -10.26
N ASP A 111 2.91 -13.45 -9.57
CA ASP A 111 3.80 -14.61 -9.66
C ASP A 111 3.43 -15.46 -10.88
N VAL A 112 4.39 -15.72 -11.77
CA VAL A 112 4.16 -16.49 -13.01
C VAL A 112 3.55 -17.87 -12.75
N ALA A 113 3.92 -18.54 -11.66
CA ALA A 113 3.43 -19.88 -11.34
C ALA A 113 2.02 -19.87 -10.74
N LYS A 114 1.68 -18.83 -9.97
CA LYS A 114 0.39 -18.74 -9.27
C LYS A 114 -0.67 -17.98 -10.08
N GLY A 115 -0.24 -16.98 -10.86
CA GLY A 115 -1.15 -16.07 -11.56
C GLY A 115 -1.85 -15.08 -10.61
N VAL A 116 -3.06 -14.70 -10.97
CA VAL A 116 -3.88 -13.77 -10.18
C VAL A 116 -4.51 -14.48 -8.99
N GLU A 117 -4.18 -14.01 -7.79
CA GLU A 117 -4.65 -14.55 -6.51
C GLU A 117 -5.64 -13.58 -5.83
N GLU A 118 -6.54 -14.08 -4.99
CA GLU A 118 -7.67 -13.37 -4.36
C GLU A 118 -7.28 -12.02 -3.72
N GLN A 119 -6.13 -11.96 -3.06
CA GLN A 119 -5.68 -10.70 -2.43
C GLN A 119 -5.34 -9.64 -3.48
N THR A 120 -4.76 -10.04 -4.61
CA THR A 120 -4.48 -9.13 -5.73
C THR A 120 -5.77 -8.59 -6.32
N GLU A 121 -6.81 -9.42 -6.50
CA GLU A 121 -8.13 -9.01 -7.00
C GLU A 121 -8.72 -7.90 -6.12
N LYS A 122 -8.76 -8.11 -4.80
CA LYS A 122 -9.30 -7.13 -3.85
C LYS A 122 -8.55 -5.78 -3.88
N LEU A 123 -7.21 -5.83 -3.98
CA LEU A 123 -6.39 -4.62 -4.03
C LEU A 123 -6.57 -3.85 -5.35
N VAL A 124 -6.65 -4.57 -6.46
CA VAL A 124 -6.89 -3.98 -7.79
C VAL A 124 -8.29 -3.37 -7.87
N GLU A 125 -9.30 -4.00 -7.27
CA GLU A 125 -10.65 -3.44 -7.18
C GLU A 125 -10.64 -2.06 -6.50
N VAL A 126 -9.92 -1.93 -5.38
CA VAL A 126 -9.76 -0.63 -4.70
C VAL A 126 -9.04 0.39 -5.57
N CYS A 127 -8.02 -0.02 -6.33
CA CYS A 127 -7.34 0.88 -7.28
C CYS A 127 -8.28 1.35 -8.38
N ARG A 128 -9.11 0.45 -8.94
CA ARG A 128 -10.12 0.79 -9.97
C ARG A 128 -11.17 1.76 -9.45
N MET A 129 -11.73 1.52 -8.26
CA MET A 129 -12.72 2.42 -7.62
C MET A 129 -12.18 3.84 -7.44
N ARG A 130 -10.87 3.99 -7.35
CA ARG A 130 -10.17 5.28 -7.18
C ARG A 130 -9.55 5.83 -8.46
N ASN A 131 -9.75 5.16 -9.57
CA ASN A 131 -9.14 5.49 -10.87
C ASN A 131 -7.61 5.67 -10.76
N ILE A 132 -6.93 4.79 -10.01
CA ILE A 132 -5.48 4.79 -9.88
C ILE A 132 -4.89 4.04 -11.08
N PRO A 133 -4.02 4.67 -11.90
CA PRO A 133 -3.31 3.99 -12.98
C PRO A 133 -2.44 2.85 -12.45
N MET A 134 -2.43 1.71 -13.15
CA MET A 134 -1.70 0.53 -12.72
C MET A 134 -0.78 0.02 -13.84
N ILE A 135 0.40 -0.45 -13.44
CA ILE A 135 1.31 -1.23 -14.28
C ILE A 135 1.36 -2.64 -13.68
N VAL A 136 1.28 -3.66 -14.52
CA VAL A 136 1.39 -5.05 -14.08
C VAL A 136 2.82 -5.54 -14.33
N PHE A 137 3.43 -6.19 -13.35
CA PHE A 137 4.72 -6.85 -13.45
C PHE A 137 4.56 -8.34 -13.17
N ILE A 138 4.68 -9.17 -14.20
CA ILE A 138 4.66 -10.63 -14.10
C ILE A 138 6.07 -11.08 -13.75
N ASN A 139 6.24 -11.55 -12.52
CA ASN A 139 7.52 -11.81 -11.87
C ASN A 139 7.86 -13.30 -11.84
N LYS A 140 9.14 -13.60 -11.69
CA LYS A 140 9.74 -14.94 -11.55
C LYS A 140 9.71 -15.76 -12.83
N MET A 141 9.90 -15.13 -13.98
CA MET A 141 10.02 -15.80 -15.28
C MET A 141 11.13 -16.85 -15.35
N ASP A 142 12.09 -16.80 -14.42
CA ASP A 142 13.15 -17.79 -14.19
C ASP A 142 12.63 -19.13 -13.61
N ARG A 143 11.33 -19.26 -13.40
CA ARG A 143 10.67 -20.47 -12.88
C ARG A 143 9.61 -20.95 -13.84
N GLU A 144 9.35 -22.26 -13.77
CA GLU A 144 8.20 -22.85 -14.46
C GLU A 144 6.89 -22.25 -13.95
N GLY A 145 5.99 -21.93 -14.85
CA GLY A 145 4.73 -21.30 -14.52
C GLY A 145 3.68 -21.42 -15.62
N LYS A 146 2.71 -20.52 -15.61
CA LYS A 146 1.68 -20.44 -16.63
C LYS A 146 2.21 -19.79 -17.90
N ASP A 147 1.64 -20.13 -19.02
CA ASP A 147 1.91 -19.48 -20.30
C ASP A 147 1.67 -17.96 -20.23
N ALA A 148 2.43 -17.19 -21.04
CA ALA A 148 2.35 -15.74 -21.02
C ALA A 148 0.96 -15.22 -21.46
N PHE A 149 0.36 -15.81 -22.48
CA PHE A 149 -0.98 -15.44 -22.94
C PHE A 149 -2.05 -15.83 -21.93
N ASP A 150 -1.94 -17.02 -21.32
CA ASP A 150 -2.85 -17.46 -20.25
C ASP A 150 -2.84 -16.48 -19.08
N LEU A 151 -1.66 -15.93 -18.71
CA LEU A 151 -1.53 -14.94 -17.65
C LEU A 151 -2.14 -13.59 -18.04
N LEU A 152 -1.95 -13.15 -19.28
CA LEU A 152 -2.56 -11.92 -19.78
C LEU A 152 -4.10 -12.03 -19.75
N ASP A 153 -4.64 -13.15 -20.24
CA ASP A 153 -6.07 -13.44 -20.18
C ASP A 153 -6.59 -13.50 -18.74
N GLU A 154 -5.85 -14.13 -17.83
CA GLU A 154 -6.21 -14.22 -16.43
C GLU A 154 -6.26 -12.82 -15.78
N VAL A 155 -5.31 -11.94 -16.10
CA VAL A 155 -5.29 -10.55 -15.65
C VAL A 155 -6.52 -9.80 -16.17
N GLU A 156 -6.86 -9.95 -17.45
CA GLU A 156 -8.04 -9.30 -18.02
C GLU A 156 -9.34 -9.80 -17.39
N GLN A 157 -9.51 -11.11 -17.30
CA GLN A 157 -10.75 -11.72 -16.81
C GLN A 157 -10.99 -11.53 -15.31
N LYS A 158 -9.96 -11.81 -14.47
CA LYS A 158 -10.10 -11.74 -13.01
C LYS A 158 -10.01 -10.32 -12.46
N LEU A 159 -9.12 -9.49 -13.02
CA LEU A 159 -8.95 -8.12 -12.55
C LEU A 159 -9.84 -7.12 -13.29
N GLY A 160 -10.48 -7.53 -14.39
CA GLY A 160 -11.30 -6.67 -15.22
C GLY A 160 -10.50 -5.49 -15.81
N LEU A 161 -9.28 -5.75 -16.23
CA LEU A 161 -8.34 -4.77 -16.78
C LEU A 161 -8.21 -4.98 -18.29
N LYS A 162 -7.85 -3.92 -19.03
CA LYS A 162 -7.41 -4.02 -20.43
C LYS A 162 -5.90 -3.94 -20.44
N VAL A 163 -5.23 -5.03 -20.78
CA VAL A 163 -3.78 -5.09 -20.76
C VAL A 163 -3.16 -4.73 -22.11
N THR A 164 -1.93 -4.23 -22.04
CA THR A 164 -1.05 -4.02 -23.20
C THR A 164 0.35 -4.46 -22.82
N PRO A 165 0.85 -5.58 -23.36
CA PRO A 165 2.23 -5.99 -23.14
C PRO A 165 3.22 -4.95 -23.70
N LEU A 166 4.13 -4.46 -22.85
CA LEU A 166 5.25 -3.60 -23.23
C LEU A 166 6.57 -4.36 -23.20
N SER A 167 6.59 -5.55 -22.66
CA SER A 167 7.65 -6.55 -22.87
C SER A 167 7.02 -7.93 -23.03
N PHE A 168 7.73 -8.86 -23.65
CA PHE A 168 7.30 -10.25 -23.80
C PHE A 168 8.46 -11.20 -23.53
N PRO A 169 8.25 -12.34 -22.83
CA PRO A 169 9.33 -13.25 -22.46
C PRO A 169 9.81 -14.06 -23.68
N ILE A 170 11.10 -14.42 -23.68
CA ILE A 170 11.71 -15.34 -24.60
C ILE A 170 11.97 -16.65 -23.85
N GLY A 171 11.03 -17.56 -23.91
CA GLY A 171 11.01 -18.77 -23.10
C GLY A 171 10.62 -18.52 -21.64
N MET A 172 10.63 -19.59 -20.83
CA MET A 172 10.29 -19.56 -19.40
C MET A 172 11.04 -20.65 -18.65
N GLY A 173 11.23 -20.46 -17.33
CA GLY A 173 11.90 -21.46 -16.49
C GLY A 173 13.34 -21.69 -16.89
N TYR A 174 13.69 -22.95 -17.19
CA TYR A 174 15.03 -23.32 -17.66
C TYR A 174 15.34 -22.79 -19.06
N ASP A 175 14.31 -22.61 -19.88
CA ASP A 175 14.43 -22.12 -21.25
C ASP A 175 14.33 -20.60 -21.36
N PHE A 176 14.22 -19.90 -20.21
CA PHE A 176 14.16 -18.44 -20.16
C PHE A 176 15.47 -17.82 -20.63
N LYS A 177 15.42 -17.17 -21.79
CA LYS A 177 16.57 -16.55 -22.45
C LYS A 177 16.62 -15.04 -22.28
N GLY A 178 15.47 -14.44 -22.06
CA GLY A 178 15.37 -13.00 -21.94
C GLY A 178 13.96 -12.45 -22.14
N ILE A 179 13.87 -11.17 -22.40
CA ILE A 179 12.64 -10.49 -22.84
C ILE A 179 12.88 -9.70 -24.12
N TYR A 180 11.86 -9.61 -24.94
CA TYR A 180 11.75 -8.60 -25.96
C TYR A 180 10.97 -7.39 -25.41
N ASN A 181 11.62 -6.22 -25.36
CA ASN A 181 11.02 -4.98 -24.95
C ASN A 181 10.31 -4.32 -26.14
N LEU A 182 8.99 -4.43 -26.18
CA LEU A 182 8.16 -3.85 -27.25
C LEU A 182 8.16 -2.31 -27.19
N TRP A 183 8.41 -1.72 -26.00
CA TRP A 183 8.43 -0.27 -25.80
C TRP A 183 9.66 0.36 -26.48
N GLU A 184 10.84 -0.22 -26.27
CA GLU A 184 12.11 0.28 -26.80
C GLU A 184 12.59 -0.45 -28.05
N LYS A 185 11.92 -1.57 -28.42
CA LYS A 185 12.29 -2.45 -29.54
C LYS A 185 13.73 -2.99 -29.42
N ASN A 186 14.01 -3.59 -28.28
CA ASN A 186 15.29 -4.24 -28.00
C ASN A 186 15.11 -5.60 -27.33
N VAL A 187 16.15 -6.43 -27.39
CA VAL A 187 16.21 -7.71 -26.69
C VAL A 187 17.15 -7.60 -25.51
N ASN A 188 16.67 -7.95 -24.34
CA ASN A 188 17.47 -8.06 -23.14
C ASN A 188 17.69 -9.53 -22.80
N LEU A 189 18.96 -9.97 -22.82
CA LEU A 189 19.33 -11.36 -22.62
C LEU A 189 19.56 -11.68 -21.15
N PHE A 190 19.03 -12.81 -20.73
CA PHE A 190 19.23 -13.35 -19.40
C PHE A 190 20.59 -14.10 -19.34
N SER A 191 21.54 -13.57 -18.62
CA SER A 191 22.75 -14.31 -18.26
C SER A 191 22.50 -15.01 -16.92
N GLY A 192 22.45 -16.34 -16.90
CA GLY A 192 22.20 -17.15 -15.69
C GLY A 192 23.20 -16.97 -14.54
N ASP A 193 24.13 -16.04 -14.65
CA ASP A 193 25.11 -15.69 -13.62
C ASP A 193 24.63 -14.44 -12.87
N SER A 194 23.93 -14.67 -11.75
CA SER A 194 23.40 -13.64 -10.85
C SER A 194 24.44 -12.67 -10.24
N ARG A 195 25.71 -12.80 -10.60
CA ARG A 195 26.84 -11.97 -10.16
C ARG A 195 27.26 -10.92 -11.18
N LYS A 196 26.75 -10.99 -12.40
CA LYS A 196 27.06 -10.00 -13.44
C LYS A 196 25.91 -9.01 -13.53
N ASP A 197 26.13 -7.81 -13.01
CA ASP A 197 25.21 -6.65 -13.07
C ASP A 197 25.02 -6.07 -14.48
N ILE A 198 25.43 -6.78 -15.54
CA ILE A 198 25.37 -6.29 -16.91
C ILE A 198 24.43 -7.19 -17.68
N GLU A 199 23.20 -6.72 -17.83
CA GLU A 199 22.28 -7.20 -18.85
C GLU A 199 22.88 -6.85 -20.21
N GLU A 200 23.07 -7.84 -21.07
CA GLU A 200 23.46 -7.60 -22.44
C GLU A 200 22.21 -7.15 -23.20
N THR A 201 22.08 -5.84 -23.39
CA THR A 201 21.00 -5.25 -24.17
C THR A 201 21.44 -5.13 -25.61
N VAL A 202 20.69 -5.74 -26.52
CA VAL A 202 20.97 -5.67 -27.96
C VAL A 202 19.77 -5.02 -28.65
N GLU A 203 20.04 -3.92 -29.36
CA GLU A 203 18.98 -3.27 -30.16
C GLU A 203 18.60 -4.15 -31.35
N ILE A 204 17.38 -4.67 -31.34
CA ILE A 204 16.79 -5.42 -32.45
C ILE A 204 15.45 -4.79 -32.76
N SER A 205 15.47 -3.83 -33.66
CA SER A 205 14.25 -3.16 -34.13
C SER A 205 13.45 -3.98 -35.16
N ASP A 206 14.14 -4.94 -35.82
CA ASP A 206 13.56 -5.84 -36.81
C ASP A 206 13.71 -7.30 -36.33
N LEU A 207 12.62 -7.91 -35.92
CA LEU A 207 12.58 -9.30 -35.47
C LEU A 207 12.94 -10.31 -36.58
N SER A 208 12.87 -9.90 -37.86
CA SER A 208 13.31 -10.75 -38.99
C SER A 208 14.82 -10.86 -39.12
N SER A 209 15.57 -10.06 -38.35
CA SER A 209 17.03 -10.05 -38.38
C SER A 209 17.63 -11.41 -37.97
N PRO A 210 18.61 -11.98 -38.75
CA PRO A 210 19.34 -13.18 -38.36
C PRO A 210 20.18 -13.02 -37.08
N GLU A 211 20.30 -11.81 -36.58
CA GLU A 211 21.00 -11.52 -35.32
C GLU A 211 20.21 -12.07 -34.12
N LEU A 212 18.90 -12.00 -34.15
CA LEU A 212 18.01 -12.61 -33.15
C LEU A 212 18.27 -14.13 -33.04
N ASP A 213 18.32 -14.82 -34.21
CA ASP A 213 18.57 -16.26 -34.24
C ASP A 213 19.92 -16.67 -33.62
N LYS A 214 20.94 -15.82 -33.78
CA LYS A 214 22.26 -16.06 -33.18
C LYS A 214 22.26 -15.84 -31.68
N LEU A 215 21.44 -14.91 -31.18
CA LEU A 215 21.37 -14.54 -29.77
C LEU A 215 20.56 -15.56 -28.95
N VAL A 216 19.38 -15.95 -29.42
CA VAL A 216 18.46 -16.79 -28.66
C VAL A 216 18.29 -18.19 -29.20
N GLY A 217 18.88 -18.48 -30.40
CA GLY A 217 18.71 -19.73 -31.15
C GLY A 217 17.46 -19.67 -32.04
N GLN A 218 17.51 -20.41 -33.18
CA GLN A 218 16.50 -20.37 -34.23
C GLN A 218 15.07 -20.65 -33.71
N GLU A 219 14.89 -21.72 -32.94
CA GLU A 219 13.59 -22.14 -32.42
C GLU A 219 12.97 -21.07 -31.55
N ALA A 220 13.72 -20.51 -30.59
CA ALA A 220 13.20 -19.45 -29.70
C ALA A 220 12.94 -18.13 -30.45
N ALA A 221 13.74 -17.84 -31.50
CA ALA A 221 13.53 -16.66 -32.32
C ALA A 221 12.26 -16.79 -33.18
N ASP A 222 12.02 -17.98 -33.74
CA ASP A 222 10.79 -18.23 -34.54
C ASP A 222 9.55 -18.19 -33.67
N THR A 223 9.58 -18.81 -32.48
CA THR A 223 8.51 -18.71 -31.48
C THR A 223 8.24 -17.26 -31.11
N LEU A 224 9.27 -16.47 -30.79
CA LEU A 224 9.10 -15.07 -30.43
C LEU A 224 8.44 -14.25 -31.58
N ARG A 225 8.81 -14.50 -32.83
CA ARG A 225 8.21 -13.82 -33.99
C ARG A 225 6.71 -14.08 -34.08
N GLU A 226 6.30 -15.35 -33.94
CA GLU A 226 4.89 -15.74 -33.93
C GLU A 226 4.14 -15.11 -32.76
N GLU A 227 4.72 -15.16 -31.56
CA GLU A 227 4.12 -14.60 -30.34
C GLU A 227 3.96 -13.07 -30.42
N ILE A 228 4.97 -12.35 -30.95
CA ILE A 228 4.87 -10.89 -31.09
C ILE A 228 3.84 -10.50 -32.16
N GLU A 229 3.74 -11.24 -33.27
CA GLU A 229 2.68 -11.03 -34.26
C GLU A 229 1.28 -11.21 -33.62
N LEU A 230 1.11 -12.22 -32.77
CA LEU A 230 -0.13 -12.42 -32.02
C LEU A 230 -0.38 -11.27 -31.02
N VAL A 231 0.63 -10.83 -30.29
CA VAL A 231 0.52 -9.70 -29.35
C VAL A 231 0.07 -8.44 -30.07
N GLU A 232 0.70 -8.10 -31.20
CA GLU A 232 0.34 -6.92 -32.01
C GLU A 232 -1.06 -7.04 -32.64
N GLY A 233 -1.52 -8.27 -32.92
CA GLY A 233 -2.85 -8.53 -33.48
C GLY A 233 -3.98 -8.52 -32.46
N ILE A 234 -3.72 -8.93 -31.23
CA ILE A 234 -4.74 -9.10 -30.18
C ILE A 234 -4.84 -7.87 -29.30
N TYR A 235 -3.70 -7.32 -28.85
CA TYR A 235 -3.68 -6.23 -27.87
C TYR A 235 -3.57 -4.86 -28.54
N PRO A 236 -4.28 -3.84 -28.00
CA PRO A 236 -4.20 -2.49 -28.53
C PRO A 236 -2.79 -1.91 -28.30
N SER A 237 -2.34 -1.04 -29.20
CA SER A 237 -1.13 -0.26 -28.97
C SER A 237 -1.27 0.60 -27.70
N PHE A 238 -0.14 0.81 -27.00
CA PHE A 238 -0.15 1.59 -25.75
C PHE A 238 -0.54 3.04 -26.00
N ASN A 239 -1.48 3.52 -25.18
CA ASN A 239 -1.91 4.91 -25.15
C ASN A 239 -1.72 5.47 -23.73
N LYS A 240 -0.88 6.50 -23.59
CA LYS A 240 -0.58 7.09 -22.29
C LYS A 240 -1.80 7.75 -21.63
N GLU A 241 -2.71 8.34 -22.38
CA GLU A 241 -3.92 8.96 -21.83
C GLU A 241 -4.87 7.91 -21.27
N ASP A 242 -5.05 6.80 -21.97
CA ASP A 242 -5.85 5.68 -21.50
C ASP A 242 -5.26 5.04 -20.25
N TYR A 243 -3.93 4.92 -20.18
CA TYR A 243 -3.23 4.48 -18.96
C TYR A 243 -3.49 5.43 -17.80
N LEU A 244 -3.30 6.75 -17.99
CA LEU A 244 -3.49 7.74 -16.93
C LEU A 244 -4.94 7.81 -16.43
N ASN A 245 -5.90 7.43 -17.27
CA ASN A 245 -7.32 7.33 -16.94
C ASN A 245 -7.72 5.94 -16.39
N GLY A 246 -6.76 5.01 -16.25
CA GLY A 246 -6.99 3.66 -15.74
C GLY A 246 -7.73 2.74 -16.71
N GLN A 247 -7.78 3.08 -17.99
CA GLN A 247 -8.48 2.32 -19.05
C GLN A 247 -7.58 1.28 -19.72
N GLN A 248 -6.26 1.47 -19.69
CA GLN A 248 -5.27 0.56 -20.25
C GLN A 248 -4.14 0.34 -19.26
N GLN A 249 -3.67 -0.91 -19.12
CA GLN A 249 -2.62 -1.27 -18.17
C GLN A 249 -1.42 -1.89 -18.89
N PRO A 250 -0.25 -1.23 -18.85
CA PRO A 250 1.00 -1.81 -19.34
C PRO A 250 1.37 -3.07 -18.57
N VAL A 251 1.87 -4.09 -19.26
CA VAL A 251 2.35 -5.34 -18.66
C VAL A 251 3.82 -5.53 -18.99
N PHE A 252 4.61 -5.82 -17.97
CA PHE A 252 6.01 -6.20 -18.06
C PHE A 252 6.22 -7.59 -17.50
N PHE A 253 7.15 -8.34 -18.11
CA PHE A 253 7.59 -9.64 -17.65
C PHE A 253 9.04 -9.55 -17.15
N GLY A 254 9.38 -10.33 -16.12
CA GLY A 254 10.75 -10.33 -15.62
C GLY A 254 10.99 -11.25 -14.43
N SER A 255 12.20 -11.15 -13.87
CA SER A 255 12.60 -11.81 -12.63
C SER A 255 13.31 -10.81 -11.72
N ALA A 256 12.58 -10.30 -10.73
CA ALA A 256 13.14 -9.34 -9.78
C ALA A 256 14.35 -9.93 -9.02
N LEU A 257 14.34 -11.22 -8.70
CA LEU A 257 15.46 -11.87 -8.00
C LEU A 257 16.76 -11.76 -8.80
N ASN A 258 16.67 -11.92 -10.11
CA ASN A 258 17.81 -11.94 -11.04
C ASN A 258 18.07 -10.58 -11.70
N ASN A 259 17.50 -9.49 -11.22
CA ASN A 259 17.59 -8.12 -11.75
C ASN A 259 17.01 -7.93 -13.16
N PHE A 260 16.15 -8.83 -13.63
CA PHE A 260 15.78 -8.92 -15.02
C PHE A 260 14.39 -8.30 -15.28
N GLY A 261 14.27 -7.47 -16.34
CA GLY A 261 13.04 -6.75 -16.67
C GLY A 261 12.69 -5.61 -15.71
N VAL A 262 13.50 -5.36 -14.68
CA VAL A 262 13.25 -4.35 -13.66
C VAL A 262 13.68 -2.96 -14.13
N ARG A 263 14.78 -2.87 -14.88
CA ARG A 263 15.26 -1.61 -15.44
C ARG A 263 14.28 -1.09 -16.48
N GLU A 264 13.81 -1.94 -17.38
CA GLU A 264 12.84 -1.62 -18.42
C GLU A 264 11.53 -1.13 -17.83
N LEU A 265 11.06 -1.81 -16.77
CA LEU A 265 9.92 -1.34 -15.99
C LEU A 265 10.17 0.06 -15.42
N LEU A 266 11.35 0.32 -14.84
CA LEU A 266 11.68 1.60 -14.22
C LEU A 266 11.83 2.73 -15.25
N ASP A 267 12.49 2.46 -16.38
CA ASP A 267 12.67 3.42 -17.47
C ASP A 267 11.32 3.82 -18.06
N CYS A 268 10.48 2.86 -18.41
CA CYS A 268 9.12 3.13 -18.87
C CYS A 268 8.30 3.86 -17.79
N PHE A 269 8.40 3.42 -16.52
CA PHE A 269 7.66 4.04 -15.42
C PHE A 269 7.95 5.55 -15.30
N VAL A 270 9.20 5.99 -15.35
CA VAL A 270 9.53 7.43 -15.21
C VAL A 270 8.95 8.27 -16.34
N GLU A 271 8.76 7.69 -17.53
CA GLU A 271 8.17 8.36 -18.69
C GLU A 271 6.64 8.44 -18.62
N ILE A 272 5.97 7.33 -18.28
CA ILE A 272 4.51 7.24 -18.39
C ILE A 272 3.78 7.55 -17.09
N ALA A 273 4.40 7.31 -15.92
CA ALA A 273 3.74 7.47 -14.62
C ALA A 273 3.18 8.88 -14.39
N PRO A 274 2.02 9.00 -13.75
CA PRO A 274 1.41 10.29 -13.49
C PRO A 274 2.31 11.16 -12.59
N LYS A 275 2.30 12.45 -12.88
CA LYS A 275 2.74 13.49 -11.94
C LYS A 275 1.77 13.52 -10.75
N PRO A 276 2.09 14.24 -9.66
CA PRO A 276 1.13 14.43 -8.56
C PRO A 276 -0.25 14.83 -9.08
N ARG A 277 -1.27 14.08 -8.66
CA ARG A 277 -2.65 14.23 -9.16
C ARG A 277 -3.47 15.15 -8.27
N PRO A 278 -4.47 15.87 -8.83
CA PRO A 278 -5.46 16.58 -8.02
C PRO A 278 -6.15 15.63 -7.03
N LYS A 279 -6.44 16.13 -5.84
CA LYS A 279 -7.07 15.36 -4.77
C LYS A 279 -8.40 15.99 -4.35
N GLN A 280 -9.44 15.18 -4.28
CA GLN A 280 -10.75 15.62 -3.81
C GLN A 280 -10.74 15.74 -2.27
N SER A 281 -11.07 16.92 -1.77
CA SER A 281 -11.50 17.13 -0.38
C SER A 281 -13.03 17.15 -0.29
N GLU A 282 -13.56 17.22 0.92
CA GLU A 282 -15.02 17.40 1.12
C GLU A 282 -15.49 18.73 0.53
N GLU A 283 -14.64 19.76 0.62
CA GLU A 283 -14.97 21.12 0.23
C GLU A 283 -14.78 21.39 -1.26
N ARG A 284 -13.70 20.86 -1.85
CA ARG A 284 -13.34 21.12 -3.25
C ARG A 284 -12.25 20.18 -3.80
N LEU A 285 -12.07 20.21 -5.12
CA LEU A 285 -10.88 19.59 -5.74
C LEU A 285 -9.65 20.49 -5.52
N VAL A 286 -8.59 19.93 -4.97
CA VAL A 286 -7.31 20.62 -4.73
C VAL A 286 -6.30 20.19 -5.78
N LYS A 287 -5.68 21.16 -6.47
CA LYS A 287 -4.69 20.91 -7.52
C LYS A 287 -3.26 21.04 -6.98
N PRO A 288 -2.31 20.23 -7.48
CA PRO A 288 -0.92 20.26 -7.02
C PRO A 288 -0.22 21.60 -7.28
N ASP A 289 -0.61 22.34 -8.30
CA ASP A 289 -0.02 23.60 -8.72
C ASP A 289 -0.53 24.83 -7.96
N GLU A 290 -1.40 24.64 -6.98
CA GLU A 290 -1.85 25.70 -6.09
C GLU A 290 -0.71 26.19 -5.18
N ASN A 291 -0.65 27.49 -4.93
CA ASN A 291 0.43 28.10 -4.14
C ASN A 291 0.34 27.82 -2.64
N LYS A 292 -0.87 27.59 -2.12
CA LYS A 292 -1.09 27.32 -0.70
C LYS A 292 -0.84 25.88 -0.37
N PHE A 293 -0.07 25.65 0.69
CA PHE A 293 0.20 24.30 1.18
C PHE A 293 -1.06 23.63 1.72
N SER A 294 -1.23 22.37 1.32
CA SER A 294 -2.10 21.41 1.98
C SER A 294 -1.52 20.00 1.90
N GLY A 295 -1.81 19.20 2.90
CA GLY A 295 -1.42 17.80 2.96
C GLY A 295 -2.23 17.05 4.00
N PHE A 296 -2.26 15.72 3.89
CA PHE A 296 -3.02 14.86 4.80
C PHE A 296 -2.19 13.69 5.34
N VAL A 297 -2.50 13.30 6.56
CA VAL A 297 -1.87 12.16 7.25
C VAL A 297 -2.53 10.87 6.77
N PHE A 298 -1.77 10.01 6.10
CA PHE A 298 -2.28 8.71 5.64
C PHE A 298 -1.79 7.54 6.50
N LYS A 299 -0.71 7.75 7.27
CA LYS A 299 -0.11 6.74 8.13
C LYS A 299 0.50 7.36 9.37
N ILE A 300 0.42 6.63 10.48
CA ILE A 300 1.14 6.94 11.72
C ILE A 300 1.94 5.72 12.12
N HIS A 301 3.15 5.91 12.60
CA HIS A 301 3.99 4.86 13.14
C HIS A 301 4.59 5.30 14.47
N ALA A 302 4.36 4.52 15.54
CA ALA A 302 4.96 4.76 16.84
C ALA A 302 6.23 3.90 17.02
N ASN A 303 7.16 4.40 17.84
CA ASN A 303 8.33 3.64 18.28
C ASN A 303 9.22 3.06 17.17
N MET A 304 9.44 3.81 16.08
CA MET A 304 10.41 3.41 15.04
C MET A 304 11.83 3.23 15.58
N ASP A 305 12.18 3.91 16.67
CA ASP A 305 13.41 3.73 17.42
C ASP A 305 13.05 3.20 18.82
N PRO A 306 13.47 1.98 19.20
CA PRO A 306 13.18 1.41 20.51
C PRO A 306 13.71 2.27 21.68
N ASN A 307 14.76 3.07 21.44
CA ASN A 307 15.36 3.95 22.44
C ASN A 307 14.63 5.30 22.56
N HIS A 308 13.88 5.69 21.56
CA HIS A 308 13.16 6.96 21.50
C HIS A 308 11.68 6.73 21.22
N ARG A 309 10.81 7.00 22.19
CA ARG A 309 9.35 6.84 22.08
C ARG A 309 8.73 7.94 21.21
N ASN A 310 9.21 8.06 19.97
CA ASN A 310 8.75 9.05 19.02
C ASN A 310 7.70 8.43 18.08
N ARG A 311 6.58 9.14 17.89
CA ARG A 311 5.63 8.85 16.81
C ARG A 311 5.99 9.68 15.59
N LEU A 312 5.80 9.09 14.42
CA LEU A 312 5.88 9.76 13.13
C LEU A 312 4.52 9.71 12.43
N ALA A 313 4.01 10.87 12.06
CA ALA A 313 2.87 10.99 11.17
C ALA A 313 3.39 11.23 9.75
N PHE A 314 3.03 10.36 8.81
CA PHE A 314 3.39 10.48 7.41
C PHE A 314 2.34 11.29 6.68
N ILE A 315 2.76 12.43 6.16
CA ILE A 315 1.89 13.34 5.41
C ILE A 315 2.22 13.28 3.91
N LYS A 316 1.19 13.11 3.08
CA LYS A 316 1.27 13.33 1.63
C LYS A 316 1.03 14.79 1.35
N ILE A 317 1.95 15.44 0.65
CA ILE A 317 1.77 16.83 0.20
C ILE A 317 0.90 16.83 -1.06
N VAL A 318 -0.19 17.57 -1.01
CA VAL A 318 -1.17 17.68 -2.11
C VAL A 318 -0.95 18.95 -2.92
N SER A 319 -0.76 20.09 -2.26
CA SER A 319 -0.58 21.39 -2.92
C SER A 319 0.43 22.26 -2.17
N GLY A 320 0.97 23.26 -2.85
CA GLY A 320 1.90 24.25 -2.30
C GLY A 320 3.22 23.67 -1.80
N GLU A 321 3.99 24.48 -1.12
CA GLU A 321 5.29 24.09 -0.55
C GLU A 321 5.17 23.86 0.96
N PHE A 322 5.56 22.68 1.43
CA PHE A 322 5.81 22.47 2.85
C PHE A 322 7.18 23.06 3.21
N LYS A 323 7.23 23.94 4.19
CA LYS A 323 8.47 24.58 4.69
C LYS A 323 8.67 24.29 6.15
N ARG A 324 9.87 23.87 6.51
CA ARG A 324 10.30 23.68 7.88
C ARG A 324 10.09 24.95 8.72
N ASN A 325 9.71 24.78 9.98
CA ASN A 325 9.47 25.86 10.95
C ASN A 325 8.35 26.86 10.55
N THR A 326 7.55 26.54 9.53
CA THR A 326 6.38 27.34 9.15
C THR A 326 5.16 26.91 9.96
N PRO A 327 4.29 27.84 10.41
CA PRO A 327 3.08 27.47 11.13
C PRO A 327 1.98 27.01 10.15
N TYR A 328 1.49 25.79 10.32
CA TYR A 328 0.38 25.22 9.55
C TYR A 328 -0.85 25.01 10.44
N LEU A 329 -2.03 25.21 9.89
CA LEU A 329 -3.29 24.92 10.55
C LEU A 329 -3.50 23.41 10.59
N HIS A 330 -3.58 22.83 11.77
CA HIS A 330 -4.11 21.49 11.98
C HIS A 330 -5.64 21.61 12.02
N VAL A 331 -6.29 21.20 10.93
CA VAL A 331 -7.71 21.50 10.68
C VAL A 331 -8.60 20.96 11.79
N ARG A 332 -8.49 19.68 12.15
CA ARG A 332 -9.33 19.05 13.20
C ARG A 332 -9.24 19.76 14.56
N HIS A 333 -8.08 20.27 14.94
CA HIS A 333 -7.88 20.95 16.21
C HIS A 333 -8.04 22.47 16.13
N ASN A 334 -8.16 23.01 14.92
CA ASN A 334 -8.16 24.46 14.65
C ASN A 334 -7.00 25.19 15.35
N LYS A 335 -5.79 24.58 15.32
CA LYS A 335 -4.58 25.11 15.95
C LYS A 335 -3.43 25.15 14.97
N LYS A 336 -2.59 26.16 15.09
CA LYS A 336 -1.34 26.26 14.31
C LYS A 336 -0.25 25.42 14.99
N VAL A 337 0.42 24.59 14.19
CA VAL A 337 1.54 23.72 14.58
C VAL A 337 2.76 24.01 13.73
N LYS A 338 3.96 23.81 14.29
CA LYS A 338 5.25 23.99 13.59
C LYS A 338 6.09 22.73 13.75
N PHE A 339 6.89 22.43 12.73
CA PHE A 339 7.75 21.25 12.70
C PHE A 339 9.20 21.67 12.52
N SER A 340 10.04 21.39 13.53
CA SER A 340 11.47 21.71 13.53
C SER A 340 12.33 20.66 12.82
N SER A 341 11.87 19.42 12.77
CA SER A 341 12.62 18.28 12.23
C SER A 341 11.73 17.39 11.37
N PRO A 342 11.17 17.92 10.25
CA PRO A 342 10.46 17.08 9.30
C PRO A 342 11.45 16.18 8.57
N ASN A 343 11.10 14.90 8.36
CA ASN A 343 11.98 13.90 7.79
C ASN A 343 11.51 13.46 6.40
N ALA A 344 12.44 13.38 5.46
CA ALA A 344 12.29 12.56 4.26
C ALA A 344 12.97 11.20 4.47
N PHE A 345 12.58 10.24 3.67
CA PHE A 345 13.04 8.86 3.78
C PHE A 345 13.75 8.50 2.47
N PHE A 346 15.09 8.58 2.45
CA PHE A 346 15.92 8.13 1.36
C PHE A 346 16.48 6.75 1.69
N ALA A 347 15.86 5.71 1.14
CA ALA A 347 16.18 4.32 1.46
C ALA A 347 16.26 4.08 2.99
N GLU A 348 17.44 3.73 3.52
CA GLU A 348 17.66 3.49 4.95
C GLU A 348 17.86 4.78 5.76
N LYS A 349 18.03 5.94 5.11
CA LYS A 349 18.42 7.19 5.79
C LYS A 349 17.21 8.11 5.99
N LYS A 350 17.13 8.67 7.19
CA LYS A 350 16.21 9.78 7.49
C LYS A 350 16.99 11.07 7.37
N GLU A 351 16.49 11.99 6.55
CA GLU A 351 17.09 13.30 6.37
C GLU A 351 16.08 14.39 6.73
N ILE A 352 16.56 15.43 7.42
CA ILE A 352 15.73 16.60 7.72
C ILE A 352 15.57 17.39 6.42
N VAL A 353 14.32 17.72 6.08
CA VAL A 353 14.01 18.49 4.88
C VAL A 353 13.58 19.92 5.23
N ASP A 354 14.11 20.89 4.52
CA ASP A 354 13.72 22.29 4.67
C ASP A 354 12.49 22.65 3.82
N ILE A 355 12.38 22.08 2.62
CA ILE A 355 11.27 22.30 1.68
C ILE A 355 10.87 20.97 1.05
N SER A 356 9.56 20.75 0.93
CA SER A 356 8.98 19.61 0.19
C SER A 356 7.79 20.08 -0.65
N TYR A 357 7.49 19.33 -1.70
CA TYR A 357 6.58 19.75 -2.78
C TYR A 357 5.45 18.75 -2.98
N PRO A 358 4.38 19.10 -3.69
CA PRO A 358 3.32 18.16 -4.04
C PRO A 358 3.85 16.86 -4.61
N GLY A 359 3.34 15.75 -4.11
CA GLY A 359 3.83 14.41 -4.40
C GLY A 359 4.81 13.86 -3.38
N ASP A 360 5.54 14.70 -2.64
CA ASP A 360 6.43 14.24 -1.57
C ASP A 360 5.65 13.66 -0.38
N ILE A 361 6.33 12.78 0.35
CA ILE A 361 5.89 12.25 1.63
C ILE A 361 6.88 12.72 2.69
N VAL A 362 6.36 13.31 3.75
CA VAL A 362 7.16 13.83 4.87
C VAL A 362 6.73 13.20 6.17
N GLY A 363 7.68 12.74 6.97
CA GLY A 363 7.45 12.27 8.33
C GLY A 363 7.52 13.44 9.32
N LEU A 364 6.45 13.66 10.05
CA LEU A 364 6.35 14.69 11.07
C LEU A 364 6.41 14.07 12.45
N GLN A 365 7.27 14.59 13.33
CA GLN A 365 7.27 14.16 14.73
C GLN A 365 5.92 14.50 15.38
N ASP A 366 5.33 13.49 16.03
CA ASP A 366 4.02 13.58 16.65
C ASP A 366 4.10 13.19 18.14
N THR A 367 3.50 13.99 18.99
CA THR A 367 3.36 13.74 20.43
C THR A 367 2.10 12.96 20.81
N GLY A 368 1.37 12.42 19.83
CA GLY A 368 0.08 11.74 20.01
C GLY A 368 -1.14 12.59 19.63
N THR A 369 -0.91 13.65 18.87
CA THR A 369 -1.95 14.60 18.45
C THR A 369 -2.61 14.21 17.14
N PHE A 370 -1.81 13.67 16.20
CA PHE A 370 -2.31 13.30 14.87
C PHE A 370 -3.14 12.02 14.88
N LYS A 371 -4.13 12.02 14.01
CA LYS A 371 -4.89 10.84 13.56
C LYS A 371 -4.73 10.66 12.06
N ILE A 372 -4.92 9.44 11.58
CA ILE A 372 -5.01 9.16 10.15
C ILE A 372 -6.20 9.94 9.60
N GLY A 373 -6.02 10.61 8.45
CA GLY A 373 -6.99 11.53 7.85
C GLY A 373 -6.83 12.99 8.25
N ASP A 374 -6.04 13.31 9.29
CA ASP A 374 -5.82 14.71 9.68
C ASP A 374 -5.19 15.51 8.55
N THR A 375 -5.65 16.75 8.40
CA THR A 375 -5.19 17.67 7.36
C THR A 375 -4.39 18.82 7.97
N LEU A 376 -3.30 19.19 7.31
CA LEU A 376 -2.52 20.40 7.55
C LEU A 376 -2.61 21.34 6.35
N THR A 377 -2.86 22.63 6.61
CA THR A 377 -2.99 23.67 5.57
C THR A 377 -2.35 24.98 5.96
N GLU A 378 -2.26 25.93 5.02
CA GLU A 378 -1.91 27.33 5.29
C GLU A 378 -3.09 28.20 5.73
N GLY A 379 -4.13 27.59 6.33
CA GLY A 379 -5.25 28.30 6.94
C GLY A 379 -6.62 28.06 6.30
N GLU A 380 -6.67 27.37 5.16
CA GLU A 380 -7.92 26.90 4.56
C GLU A 380 -8.41 25.63 5.32
N VAL A 381 -9.72 25.52 5.53
CA VAL A 381 -10.31 24.30 6.08
C VAL A 381 -10.55 23.33 4.92
N LEU A 382 -9.77 22.25 4.89
CA LEU A 382 -9.88 21.18 3.91
C LEU A 382 -9.87 19.85 4.66
N ASN A 383 -10.79 18.95 4.28
CA ASN A 383 -10.86 17.59 4.81
C ASN A 383 -10.72 16.59 3.66
N TYR A 384 -9.57 15.91 3.58
CA TYR A 384 -9.36 14.91 2.56
C TYR A 384 -10.06 13.61 2.96
N LYS A 385 -10.91 13.09 2.06
CA LYS A 385 -11.59 11.81 2.28
C LYS A 385 -10.56 10.69 2.43
N GLY A 386 -10.58 10.02 3.57
CA GLY A 386 -9.76 8.86 3.87
C GLY A 386 -10.34 7.55 3.32
N VAL A 387 -9.89 6.45 3.88
CA VAL A 387 -10.55 5.14 3.75
C VAL A 387 -11.33 4.92 5.03
N PRO A 388 -12.63 4.64 4.96
CA PRO A 388 -13.40 4.28 6.13
C PRO A 388 -12.84 3.01 6.77
N SER A 389 -12.97 2.87 8.09
CA SER A 389 -12.70 1.61 8.76
C SER A 389 -13.84 0.63 8.47
N PHE A 390 -13.48 -0.54 7.94
CA PHE A 390 -14.43 -1.62 7.67
C PHE A 390 -14.67 -2.46 8.93
N SER A 391 -15.78 -3.18 8.98
CA SER A 391 -16.03 -4.12 10.08
C SER A 391 -14.94 -5.19 10.13
N PRO A 392 -14.29 -5.39 11.29
CA PRO A 392 -13.36 -6.49 11.48
C PRO A 392 -14.00 -7.87 11.25
N GLU A 393 -13.15 -8.87 11.02
CA GLU A 393 -13.57 -10.27 10.86
C GLU A 393 -13.38 -11.11 12.14
N HIS A 394 -12.42 -10.71 12.99
CA HIS A 394 -12.09 -11.38 14.22
C HIS A 394 -12.19 -10.46 15.41
N PHE A 395 -12.71 -10.95 16.53
CA PHE A 395 -12.91 -10.17 17.75
C PHE A 395 -12.41 -10.94 18.96
N ARG A 396 -11.59 -10.27 19.80
CA ARG A 396 -11.13 -10.83 21.07
C ARG A 396 -11.13 -9.78 22.16
N TYR A 397 -11.49 -10.19 23.37
CA TYR A 397 -11.17 -9.37 24.54
C TYR A 397 -9.67 -9.27 24.71
N ILE A 398 -9.20 -8.10 25.10
CA ILE A 398 -7.82 -7.91 25.54
C ILE A 398 -7.81 -7.71 27.05
N ASN A 399 -7.07 -8.56 27.75
CA ASN A 399 -6.95 -8.53 29.20
C ASN A 399 -5.52 -8.20 29.60
N ASN A 400 -5.37 -7.47 30.69
CA ASN A 400 -4.06 -7.17 31.26
C ASN A 400 -3.52 -8.40 32.02
N ALA A 401 -2.35 -8.91 31.62
CA ALA A 401 -1.70 -10.02 32.29
C ALA A 401 -0.89 -9.58 33.54
N ASP A 402 -0.53 -8.28 33.64
CA ASP A 402 0.21 -7.70 34.76
C ASP A 402 -0.45 -6.42 35.27
N PRO A 403 -1.19 -6.45 36.39
CA PRO A 403 -1.88 -5.28 36.93
C PRO A 403 -0.97 -4.06 37.16
N LEU A 404 0.31 -4.27 37.44
CA LEU A 404 1.27 -3.19 37.69
C LEU A 404 1.63 -2.43 36.40
N LYS A 405 1.39 -3.04 35.24
CA LYS A 405 1.68 -2.46 33.92
C LYS A 405 0.45 -1.90 33.20
N SER A 406 -0.66 -1.69 33.92
CA SER A 406 -1.94 -1.25 33.30
C SER A 406 -1.81 0.03 32.50
N LYS A 407 -1.07 1.03 33.00
CA LYS A 407 -0.87 2.30 32.27
C LYS A 407 -0.10 2.12 30.97
N GLN A 408 0.93 1.27 30.98
CA GLN A 408 1.74 0.94 29.80
C GLN A 408 0.89 0.18 28.78
N LEU A 409 0.11 -0.80 29.22
CA LEU A 409 -0.78 -1.58 28.36
C LEU A 409 -1.80 -0.67 27.65
N PHE A 410 -2.54 0.15 28.40
CA PHE A 410 -3.54 1.03 27.80
C PHE A 410 -2.92 2.07 26.87
N LYS A 411 -1.78 2.63 27.23
CA LYS A 411 -1.03 3.54 26.35
C LYS A 411 -0.60 2.82 25.07
N GLY A 412 -0.07 1.60 25.17
CA GLY A 412 0.34 0.79 24.02
C GLY A 412 -0.85 0.47 23.11
N ILE A 413 -1.97 0.02 23.68
CA ILE A 413 -3.20 -0.24 22.92
C ILE A 413 -3.63 1.04 22.17
N ASP A 414 -3.73 2.18 22.87
CA ASP A 414 -4.17 3.42 22.24
C ASP A 414 -3.26 3.85 21.07
N GLN A 415 -1.96 3.72 21.23
CA GLN A 415 -1.00 4.09 20.18
C GLN A 415 -1.06 3.14 18.98
N LEU A 416 -1.14 1.82 19.22
CA LEU A 416 -1.28 0.83 18.15
C LEU A 416 -2.59 1.00 17.37
N MET A 417 -3.68 1.37 18.06
CA MET A 417 -4.95 1.64 17.39
C MET A 417 -4.91 2.96 16.61
N ASP A 418 -4.16 3.98 17.08
CA ASP A 418 -3.96 5.23 16.31
C ASP A 418 -3.13 5.00 15.04
N GLU A 419 -2.22 4.00 15.04
CA GLU A 419 -1.53 3.54 13.84
C GLU A 419 -2.45 2.79 12.88
N GLY A 420 -3.65 2.39 13.35
CA GLY A 420 -4.59 1.61 12.57
C GLY A 420 -4.24 0.13 12.44
N VAL A 421 -3.42 -0.42 13.34
CA VAL A 421 -3.07 -1.86 13.33
C VAL A 421 -4.30 -2.73 13.52
N ALA A 422 -5.29 -2.25 14.31
CA ALA A 422 -6.56 -2.92 14.56
C ALA A 422 -7.59 -1.89 15.04
N GLN A 423 -8.80 -2.34 15.34
CA GLN A 423 -9.87 -1.49 15.87
C GLN A 423 -10.15 -1.81 17.33
N LEU A 424 -10.42 -0.77 18.12
CA LEU A 424 -10.73 -0.89 19.54
C LEU A 424 -12.20 -0.57 19.78
N PHE A 425 -12.87 -1.50 20.45
CA PHE A 425 -14.23 -1.34 20.93
C PHE A 425 -14.27 -1.43 22.45
N THR A 426 -15.06 -0.59 23.10
CA THR A 426 -15.27 -0.63 24.54
C THR A 426 -16.74 -0.97 24.79
N LEU A 427 -17.02 -2.10 25.41
CA LEU A 427 -18.38 -2.53 25.69
C LEU A 427 -19.10 -1.54 26.63
N GLU A 428 -20.31 -1.15 26.28
CA GLU A 428 -21.14 -0.22 27.07
C GLU A 428 -21.51 -0.79 28.44
N LEU A 429 -21.75 -2.10 28.52
CA LEU A 429 -22.25 -2.73 29.74
C LEU A 429 -21.22 -2.78 30.87
N ASN A 430 -19.97 -3.08 30.56
CA ASN A 430 -18.94 -3.40 31.58
C ASN A 430 -17.57 -2.76 31.32
N GLY A 431 -17.43 -1.96 30.26
CA GLY A 431 -16.19 -1.27 29.92
C GLY A 431 -15.05 -2.18 29.43
N ARG A 432 -15.30 -3.47 29.23
CA ARG A 432 -14.27 -4.39 28.69
C ARG A 432 -13.85 -3.95 27.30
N LYS A 433 -12.56 -4.09 27.04
CA LYS A 433 -11.98 -3.74 25.73
C LYS A 433 -11.93 -4.95 24.80
N VAL A 434 -12.36 -4.72 23.57
CA VAL A 434 -12.38 -5.70 22.49
C VAL A 434 -11.50 -5.19 21.37
N ILE A 435 -10.58 -6.01 20.90
CA ILE A 435 -9.78 -5.74 19.69
C ILE A 435 -10.46 -6.45 18.52
N GLY A 436 -10.74 -5.68 17.47
CA GLY A 436 -11.22 -6.19 16.19
C GLY A 436 -10.12 -6.14 15.15
N THR A 437 -9.87 -7.26 14.47
CA THR A 437 -8.83 -7.42 13.44
C THR A 437 -9.40 -7.98 12.15
N VAL A 438 -8.74 -7.73 11.03
CA VAL A 438 -9.06 -8.35 9.73
C VAL A 438 -8.58 -9.81 9.73
N GLY A 439 -7.44 -10.11 10.36
CA GLY A 439 -6.89 -11.44 10.42
C GLY A 439 -6.26 -11.81 11.76
N ALA A 440 -6.04 -13.09 11.94
CA ALA A 440 -5.55 -13.65 13.23
C ALA A 440 -4.11 -13.21 13.56
N LEU A 441 -3.26 -13.02 12.53
CA LEU A 441 -1.86 -12.65 12.71
C LEU A 441 -1.70 -11.28 13.37
N GLN A 442 -2.65 -10.36 13.17
CA GLN A 442 -2.61 -9.05 13.82
C GLN A 442 -2.60 -9.13 15.36
N TYR A 443 -3.27 -10.13 15.96
CA TYR A 443 -3.22 -10.34 17.42
C TYR A 443 -1.81 -10.67 17.90
N GLU A 444 -1.07 -11.50 17.18
CA GLU A 444 0.31 -11.84 17.51
C GLU A 444 1.22 -10.62 17.39
N VAL A 445 1.04 -9.82 16.33
CA VAL A 445 1.79 -8.58 16.13
C VAL A 445 1.50 -7.57 17.25
N ILE A 446 0.24 -7.38 17.61
CA ILE A 446 -0.15 -6.48 18.70
C ILE A 446 0.46 -6.95 20.03
N GLN A 447 0.36 -8.25 20.34
CA GLN A 447 0.91 -8.83 21.56
C GLN A 447 2.43 -8.66 21.62
N TYR A 448 3.14 -8.98 20.54
CA TYR A 448 4.58 -8.81 20.42
C TYR A 448 5.00 -7.35 20.65
N ARG A 449 4.33 -6.40 19.98
CA ARG A 449 4.62 -4.97 20.10
C ARG A 449 4.31 -4.44 21.49
N LEU A 450 3.20 -4.85 22.13
CA LEU A 450 2.88 -4.48 23.52
C LEU A 450 3.95 -4.95 24.49
N GLU A 451 4.46 -6.17 24.32
CA GLU A 451 5.50 -6.71 25.19
C GLU A 451 6.87 -6.03 24.96
N HIS A 452 7.32 -5.89 23.71
CA HIS A 452 8.67 -5.43 23.40
C HIS A 452 8.80 -3.90 23.37
N GLU A 453 7.78 -3.17 22.89
CA GLU A 453 7.84 -1.72 22.78
C GLU A 453 7.31 -1.00 24.04
N TYR A 454 6.31 -1.59 24.72
CA TYR A 454 5.66 -0.97 25.88
C TYR A 454 5.96 -1.68 27.21
N GLY A 455 6.60 -2.86 27.17
CA GLY A 455 6.91 -3.66 28.35
C GLY A 455 5.66 -4.17 29.08
N ALA A 456 4.55 -4.36 28.37
CA ALA A 456 3.27 -4.75 28.92
C ALA A 456 2.76 -6.04 28.28
N LYS A 457 2.45 -7.06 29.12
CA LYS A 457 1.91 -8.34 28.67
C LYS A 457 0.38 -8.31 28.63
N CYS A 458 -0.18 -8.88 27.60
CA CYS A 458 -1.63 -9.06 27.47
C CYS A 458 -1.99 -10.51 27.20
N THR A 459 -3.24 -10.86 27.45
CA THR A 459 -3.85 -12.12 27.05
C THR A 459 -5.13 -11.84 26.28
N TYR A 460 -5.50 -12.77 25.42
CA TYR A 460 -6.73 -12.69 24.64
C TYR A 460 -7.73 -13.75 25.07
N GLU A 461 -9.00 -13.37 25.07
CA GLU A 461 -10.14 -14.26 25.26
C GLU A 461 -11.06 -14.13 24.03
N ASN A 462 -11.45 -15.23 23.45
CA ASN A 462 -12.29 -15.22 22.26
C ASN A 462 -13.66 -14.58 22.54
N LEU A 463 -14.13 -13.78 21.60
CA LEU A 463 -15.45 -13.19 21.59
C LEU A 463 -16.14 -13.57 20.29
N ASN A 464 -17.30 -14.22 20.40
CA ASN A 464 -18.09 -14.59 19.23
C ASN A 464 -18.87 -13.36 18.74
N VAL A 465 -18.33 -12.71 17.72
CA VAL A 465 -18.95 -11.61 16.98
C VAL A 465 -18.82 -11.92 15.50
N HIS A 466 -19.94 -11.85 14.81
CA HIS A 466 -20.02 -12.04 13.36
C HIS A 466 -19.67 -10.74 12.60
N LYS A 467 -20.20 -9.58 13.12
CA LYS A 467 -20.03 -8.30 12.43
C LYS A 467 -20.13 -7.13 13.40
N ALA A 468 -19.28 -6.12 13.20
CA ALA A 468 -19.43 -4.82 13.84
C ALA A 468 -20.25 -3.91 12.93
N CYS A 469 -21.29 -3.28 13.49
CA CYS A 469 -22.20 -2.40 12.76
C CYS A 469 -22.30 -1.05 13.46
N TRP A 470 -21.89 0.02 12.78
CA TRP A 470 -22.04 1.38 13.29
C TRP A 470 -23.50 1.81 13.23
N VAL A 471 -24.00 2.34 14.33
CA VAL A 471 -25.40 2.70 14.51
C VAL A 471 -25.58 4.17 14.12
N ASP A 472 -26.41 4.46 13.10
CA ASP A 472 -26.69 5.83 12.67
C ASP A 472 -27.39 6.62 13.81
N PRO A 473 -26.82 7.75 14.26
CA PRO A 473 -27.40 8.55 15.34
C PRO A 473 -28.57 9.43 14.90
N LYS A 474 -28.93 9.49 13.61
CA LYS A 474 -29.99 10.38 13.08
C LYS A 474 -31.32 10.25 13.83
N ASN A 475 -31.66 9.04 14.27
CA ASN A 475 -32.90 8.75 14.99
C ASN A 475 -32.71 8.54 16.51
N SER A 476 -31.62 9.01 17.10
CA SER A 476 -31.24 8.73 18.50
C SER A 476 -32.27 9.16 19.57
N LYS A 477 -33.14 10.10 19.24
CA LYS A 477 -34.21 10.56 20.13
C LYS A 477 -35.48 9.71 20.05
N SER A 478 -35.63 8.82 19.06
CA SER A 478 -36.84 8.01 18.87
C SER A 478 -37.03 6.98 20.00
N ALA A 479 -38.26 6.57 20.22
CA ALA A 479 -38.60 5.51 21.18
C ALA A 479 -37.96 4.17 20.76
N GLU A 480 -37.95 3.88 19.46
CA GLU A 480 -37.36 2.70 18.86
C GLU A 480 -35.85 2.63 19.13
N TYR A 481 -35.12 3.75 18.97
CA TYR A 481 -33.69 3.81 19.26
C TYR A 481 -33.40 3.58 20.75
N LYS A 482 -34.18 4.17 21.65
CA LYS A 482 -34.04 3.98 23.09
C LYS A 482 -34.31 2.52 23.50
N GLU A 483 -35.33 1.89 22.90
CA GLU A 483 -35.62 0.48 23.10
C GLU A 483 -34.46 -0.40 22.58
N PHE A 484 -33.98 -0.15 21.38
CA PHE A 484 -32.84 -0.86 20.81
C PHE A 484 -31.63 -0.80 21.74
N VAL A 485 -31.23 0.39 22.19
CA VAL A 485 -30.09 0.56 23.10
C VAL A 485 -30.30 -0.22 24.38
N ARG A 486 -31.48 -0.19 24.97
CA ARG A 486 -31.81 -0.92 26.18
C ARG A 486 -31.76 -2.43 25.98
N VAL A 487 -32.37 -2.94 24.91
CA VAL A 487 -32.50 -4.39 24.66
C VAL A 487 -31.18 -4.98 24.20
N LYS A 488 -30.39 -4.24 23.41
CA LYS A 488 -29.12 -4.72 22.84
C LYS A 488 -27.89 -4.30 23.66
N GLN A 489 -28.05 -3.72 24.85
CA GLN A 489 -26.95 -3.19 25.67
C GLN A 489 -25.74 -4.12 25.81
N ARG A 490 -25.97 -5.43 25.91
CA ARG A 490 -24.90 -6.45 26.01
C ARG A 490 -24.03 -6.55 24.78
N PHE A 491 -24.53 -6.14 23.64
CA PHE A 491 -23.89 -6.20 22.32
C PHE A 491 -23.48 -4.81 21.81
N LEU A 492 -23.67 -3.78 22.62
CA LEU A 492 -23.29 -2.42 22.26
C LEU A 492 -21.91 -2.09 22.80
N ALA A 493 -21.13 -1.44 21.94
CA ALA A 493 -19.81 -0.94 22.26
C ALA A 493 -19.64 0.49 21.70
N LYS A 494 -18.62 1.17 22.16
CA LYS A 494 -18.11 2.39 21.54
C LYS A 494 -16.79 2.14 20.88
N ASP A 495 -16.64 2.67 19.68
CA ASP A 495 -15.33 2.73 19.03
C ASP A 495 -14.45 3.85 19.63
N LYS A 496 -13.27 4.05 19.06
CA LYS A 496 -12.31 5.05 19.52
C LYS A 496 -12.79 6.51 19.30
N GLN A 497 -13.73 6.72 18.39
CA GLN A 497 -14.39 8.00 18.11
C GLN A 497 -15.66 8.23 18.95
N ASN A 498 -15.97 7.33 19.88
CA ASN A 498 -17.20 7.29 20.69
C ASN A 498 -18.48 7.07 19.86
N GLN A 499 -18.38 6.56 18.65
CA GLN A 499 -19.55 6.13 17.87
C GLN A 499 -20.12 4.85 18.47
N LEU A 500 -21.44 4.75 18.48
CA LEU A 500 -22.12 3.55 18.96
C LEU A 500 -22.02 2.43 17.91
N VAL A 501 -21.57 1.24 18.34
CA VAL A 501 -21.38 0.07 17.49
C VAL A 501 -22.15 -1.10 18.06
N PHE A 502 -22.94 -1.76 17.22
CA PHE A 502 -23.60 -3.01 17.54
C PHE A 502 -22.71 -4.18 17.08
N LEU A 503 -22.23 -4.98 18.03
CA LEU A 503 -21.44 -6.18 17.79
C LEU A 503 -22.40 -7.37 17.65
N ALA A 504 -22.82 -7.67 16.43
CA ALA A 504 -23.74 -8.77 16.15
C ALA A 504 -23.05 -10.12 16.34
N ASP A 505 -23.60 -11.01 17.17
CA ASP A 505 -23.03 -12.33 17.47
C ASP A 505 -23.23 -13.35 16.35
N SER A 506 -24.20 -13.13 15.47
CA SER A 506 -24.49 -14.00 14.32
C SER A 506 -25.16 -13.22 13.19
N ALA A 507 -25.10 -13.77 11.96
CA ALA A 507 -25.85 -13.23 10.80
C ALA A 507 -27.35 -13.21 11.08
N PHE A 508 -27.88 -14.23 11.74
CA PHE A 508 -29.29 -14.30 12.13
C PHE A 508 -29.68 -13.19 13.11
N SER A 509 -28.85 -12.96 14.14
CA SER A 509 -29.08 -11.87 15.11
C SER A 509 -29.05 -10.50 14.43
N LEU A 510 -28.17 -10.30 13.47
CA LEU A 510 -28.10 -9.06 12.67
C LEU A 510 -29.40 -8.86 11.87
N GLN A 511 -29.81 -9.89 11.11
CA GLN A 511 -31.02 -9.84 10.29
C GLN A 511 -32.27 -9.60 11.15
N MET A 512 -32.45 -10.30 12.26
CA MET A 512 -33.56 -10.10 13.19
C MET A 512 -33.57 -8.71 13.81
N THR A 513 -32.39 -8.15 14.07
CA THR A 513 -32.26 -6.79 14.60
C THR A 513 -32.69 -5.76 13.57
N GLN A 514 -32.28 -5.91 12.30
CA GLN A 514 -32.70 -5.02 11.20
C GLN A 514 -34.20 -5.10 10.93
N GLN A 515 -34.79 -6.30 11.02
CA GLN A 515 -36.23 -6.47 10.86
C GLN A 515 -37.06 -5.85 12.01
N LYS A 516 -36.57 -6.03 13.26
CA LYS A 516 -37.25 -5.51 14.44
C LYS A 516 -37.15 -3.99 14.58
N TYR A 517 -36.03 -3.40 14.11
CA TYR A 517 -35.74 -1.96 14.21
C TYR A 517 -35.48 -1.35 12.84
N PRO A 518 -36.46 -1.29 11.94
CA PRO A 518 -36.26 -0.89 10.55
C PRO A 518 -35.82 0.56 10.36
N ASN A 519 -36.11 1.45 11.33
CA ASN A 519 -35.69 2.84 11.28
C ASN A 519 -34.27 3.08 11.83
N ILE A 520 -33.62 2.05 12.35
CA ILE A 520 -32.23 2.11 12.81
C ILE A 520 -31.32 1.59 11.71
N LYS A 521 -30.58 2.50 11.09
CA LYS A 521 -29.61 2.11 10.08
C LYS A 521 -28.34 1.57 10.72
N LEU A 522 -27.92 0.39 10.29
CA LEU A 522 -26.69 -0.28 10.70
C LEU A 522 -25.72 -0.29 9.52
N HIS A 523 -24.58 0.36 9.66
CA HIS A 523 -23.55 0.51 8.64
C HIS A 523 -22.38 -0.43 8.91
N PHE A 524 -21.75 -0.96 7.86
CA PHE A 524 -20.59 -1.86 7.97
C PHE A 524 -19.25 -1.13 7.88
N THR A 525 -19.32 0.19 7.78
CA THR A 525 -18.17 1.10 7.76
C THR A 525 -18.38 2.20 8.80
N SER A 526 -17.28 2.75 9.32
CA SER A 526 -17.31 3.80 10.34
C SER A 526 -17.72 5.18 9.79
N GLU A 527 -17.60 5.38 8.48
CA GLU A 527 -18.02 6.60 7.79
C GLU A 527 -19.26 6.28 6.97
N PHE A 528 -20.35 7.01 7.26
CA PHE A 528 -21.64 6.90 6.56
C PHE A 528 -22.27 8.28 6.45
N GLU A 529 -22.95 8.54 5.31
CA GLU A 529 -23.68 9.79 5.03
C GLU A 529 -25.09 9.80 5.62
#